data_bd03a9e98f7c89ea3a306a5e85e40b17
#
_entry.id   bd03a9e98f7c89ea3a306a5e85e40b17
#
_cell.length_a   1.000
_cell.length_b   1.000
_cell.length_c   1.000
_cell.angle_alpha   90.00
_cell.angle_beta   90.00
_cell.angle_gamma   90.00
#
_symmetry.space_group_name_H-M   'P 1'
#
loop_
_entity.id
_entity.type
_entity.pdbx_description
1 polymer ?
#
loop_
_entity_poly.entity_id
_entity_poly.type
_entity_poly.pdbx_seq_one_letter_code
_entity_poly.pdbx_strand_id
1 'polypeptide(L)'
;MSQPNVDEKKYVAYVGSYSYTGEAKGITIYDVDMKRGHFTKRAEVEVDNSSYLALSHNKKVLYSIADEGIVSFHIEQDGSLSRLNSAKIKGMRGCHLYISKEDKYIFVSGYHDAKLTMLSLKADGAVGSIFDAVYHRGIGSVVERNFTPHISHSTLTPEEKFVLACDLGIDQIKIYLLDKKERRLVLTDSIRCDLNSAPISCTFSQNGKFLYVLYEQKNAIDVFSYTYNEGSKAPTFEKIQTIACNYNNNPSALIAGTCMSFSHDFSYLFSGNAGDNSVSMFRINKESGLLENKLYLPISGEYPKDIAVFPDDKHIASINHESGTITFFKVDYEKNLIVMSANEVKVNQPNCCIFTEV
;
A
#
# COMPACT_ATOMS: atom_id res chain seq x y z
N MET A 1 -11.41 9.32 -31.90
CA MET A 1 -12.29 9.59 -30.77
C MET A 1 -11.38 10.10 -29.65
N SER A 2 -11.53 11.37 -29.22
CA SER A 2 -10.78 11.95 -28.09
C SER A 2 -11.16 11.18 -26.82
N GLN A 3 -10.18 10.77 -26.02
CA GLN A 3 -10.46 10.23 -24.68
C GLN A 3 -11.22 11.30 -23.89
N PRO A 4 -12.28 10.94 -23.13
CA PRO A 4 -12.98 11.89 -22.29
C PRO A 4 -12.00 12.52 -21.30
N ASN A 5 -12.14 13.82 -21.09
CA ASN A 5 -11.31 14.56 -20.14
C ASN A 5 -11.51 13.96 -18.73
N VAL A 6 -10.47 13.77 -17.95
CA VAL A 6 -10.55 13.21 -16.58
C VAL A 6 -11.52 14.02 -15.71
N ASP A 7 -11.72 15.30 -16.01
CA ASP A 7 -12.66 16.20 -15.32
C ASP A 7 -14.15 15.86 -15.58
N GLU A 8 -14.48 15.03 -16.56
CA GLU A 8 -15.86 14.59 -16.88
C GLU A 8 -16.21 13.23 -16.26
N LYS A 9 -15.20 12.48 -15.79
CA LYS A 9 -15.36 11.17 -15.17
C LYS A 9 -15.75 11.32 -13.71
N LYS A 10 -16.67 10.47 -13.25
CA LYS A 10 -17.05 10.40 -11.84
C LYS A 10 -16.20 9.37 -11.13
N TYR A 11 -15.79 9.70 -9.92
CA TYR A 11 -15.00 8.83 -9.06
C TYR A 11 -15.62 8.70 -7.68
N VAL A 12 -15.45 7.55 -7.08
CA VAL A 12 -15.68 7.31 -5.66
C VAL A 12 -14.37 6.93 -4.99
N ALA A 13 -14.25 7.26 -3.71
CA ALA A 13 -13.15 6.82 -2.86
C ALA A 13 -13.71 5.88 -1.77
N TYR A 14 -13.03 4.75 -1.57
CA TYR A 14 -13.28 3.84 -0.46
C TYR A 14 -12.18 4.03 0.57
N VAL A 15 -12.59 4.28 1.82
CA VAL A 15 -11.66 4.43 2.95
C VAL A 15 -11.91 3.30 3.93
N GLY A 16 -10.89 2.47 4.15
CA GLY A 16 -10.90 1.42 5.16
C GLY A 16 -10.55 1.98 6.54
N SER A 17 -11.29 1.56 7.57
CA SER A 17 -11.13 2.03 8.94
C SER A 17 -11.26 0.89 9.94
N TYR A 18 -10.60 1.02 11.10
CA TYR A 18 -10.90 0.13 12.21
C TYR A 18 -12.28 0.46 12.80
N SER A 19 -13.01 -0.58 13.18
CA SER A 19 -14.38 -0.47 13.69
C SER A 19 -14.56 -0.94 15.13
N TYR A 20 -13.48 -1.33 15.81
CA TYR A 20 -13.55 -1.88 17.17
C TYR A 20 -14.06 -0.88 18.24
N THR A 21 -14.00 0.42 17.96
CA THR A 21 -14.60 1.44 18.84
C THR A 21 -16.12 1.60 18.62
N GLY A 22 -16.65 1.07 17.52
CA GLY A 22 -18.05 1.27 17.10
C GLY A 22 -18.34 2.60 16.42
N GLU A 23 -17.36 3.51 16.29
CA GLU A 23 -17.56 4.83 15.67
C GLU A 23 -17.45 4.79 14.13
N ALA A 24 -16.69 3.83 13.57
CA ALA A 24 -16.65 3.55 12.14
C ALA A 24 -17.25 2.18 11.87
N LYS A 25 -17.81 1.98 10.66
CA LYS A 25 -18.39 0.71 10.23
C LYS A 25 -17.44 -0.18 9.43
N GLY A 26 -16.22 0.26 9.18
CA GLY A 26 -15.18 -0.45 8.45
C GLY A 26 -14.87 0.20 7.11
N ILE A 27 -15.80 0.31 6.17
CA ILE A 27 -15.56 1.01 4.89
C ILE A 27 -16.48 2.21 4.78
N THR A 28 -15.91 3.39 4.51
CA THR A 28 -16.67 4.60 4.16
C THR A 28 -16.53 4.88 2.68
N ILE A 29 -17.64 5.14 2.00
CA ILE A 29 -17.72 5.51 0.59
C ILE A 29 -17.90 7.02 0.49
N TYR A 30 -17.07 7.66 -0.34
CA TYR A 30 -17.08 9.08 -0.59
C TYR A 30 -17.29 9.39 -2.06
N ASP A 31 -18.09 10.42 -2.36
CA ASP A 31 -18.07 11.11 -3.66
C ASP A 31 -16.83 11.97 -3.75
N VAL A 32 -16.15 11.93 -4.91
CA VAL A 32 -14.91 12.65 -5.14
C VAL A 32 -15.15 13.88 -5.99
N ASP A 33 -14.90 15.06 -5.44
CA ASP A 33 -14.86 16.32 -6.20
C ASP A 33 -13.43 16.51 -6.77
N MET A 34 -13.24 16.10 -8.02
CA MET A 34 -11.94 16.17 -8.71
C MET A 34 -11.44 17.60 -8.89
N LYS A 35 -12.34 18.60 -9.00
CA LYS A 35 -11.96 20.01 -9.22
C LYS A 35 -11.43 20.66 -7.96
N ARG A 36 -12.02 20.32 -6.80
CA ARG A 36 -11.65 20.85 -5.50
C ARG A 36 -10.63 19.97 -4.76
N GLY A 37 -10.45 18.72 -5.22
CA GLY A 37 -9.64 17.72 -4.52
C GLY A 37 -10.20 17.44 -3.13
N HIS A 38 -11.50 17.07 -3.03
CA HIS A 38 -12.21 16.91 -1.76
C HIS A 38 -13.16 15.72 -1.79
N PHE A 39 -13.53 15.20 -0.61
CA PHE A 39 -14.45 14.08 -0.43
C PHE A 39 -15.74 14.54 0.24
N THR A 40 -16.87 13.99 -0.23
CA THR A 40 -18.18 14.11 0.45
C THR A 40 -18.66 12.72 0.83
N LYS A 41 -18.90 12.48 2.13
CA LYS A 41 -19.36 11.17 2.62
C LYS A 41 -20.71 10.81 1.99
N ARG A 42 -20.79 9.59 1.42
CA ARG A 42 -22.00 9.05 0.80
C ARG A 42 -22.64 7.96 1.65
N ALA A 43 -21.87 6.95 2.05
CA ALA A 43 -22.36 5.76 2.74
C ALA A 43 -21.27 5.09 3.57
N GLU A 44 -21.67 4.12 4.37
CA GLU A 44 -20.78 3.22 5.11
C GLU A 44 -21.20 1.77 4.87
N VAL A 45 -20.22 0.87 4.86
CA VAL A 45 -20.40 -0.58 4.71
C VAL A 45 -19.74 -1.29 5.89
N GLU A 46 -20.46 -2.22 6.50
CA GLU A 46 -19.98 -2.95 7.68
C GLU A 46 -18.94 -3.99 7.29
N VAL A 47 -17.74 -3.82 7.86
CA VAL A 47 -16.61 -4.75 7.83
C VAL A 47 -15.85 -4.63 9.13
N ASP A 48 -15.65 -5.73 9.82
CA ASP A 48 -14.90 -5.76 11.07
C ASP A 48 -13.44 -5.38 10.82
N ASN A 49 -13.05 -4.19 11.29
CA ASN A 49 -11.67 -3.69 11.24
C ASN A 49 -11.02 -3.74 9.86
N SER A 50 -11.61 -3.04 8.88
CA SER A 50 -11.05 -2.90 7.54
C SER A 50 -9.67 -2.24 7.59
N SER A 51 -8.61 -3.06 7.70
CA SER A 51 -7.24 -2.58 7.84
C SER A 51 -6.56 -2.25 6.53
N TYR A 52 -7.02 -2.85 5.42
CA TYR A 52 -6.51 -2.58 4.07
C TYR A 52 -7.55 -2.92 3.00
N LEU A 53 -7.51 -2.17 1.91
CA LEU A 53 -8.37 -2.35 0.74
C LEU A 53 -7.52 -2.63 -0.50
N ALA A 54 -8.05 -3.42 -1.43
CA ALA A 54 -7.46 -3.62 -2.75
C ALA A 54 -8.54 -3.77 -3.82
N LEU A 55 -8.31 -3.24 -5.01
CA LEU A 55 -9.19 -3.40 -6.18
C LEU A 55 -8.70 -4.54 -7.07
N SER A 56 -9.61 -5.32 -7.63
CA SER A 56 -9.30 -6.18 -8.78
C SER A 56 -8.75 -5.34 -9.94
N HIS A 57 -7.89 -5.93 -10.78
CA HIS A 57 -7.33 -5.22 -11.94
C HIS A 57 -8.42 -4.80 -12.95
N ASN A 58 -9.50 -5.58 -13.05
CA ASN A 58 -10.68 -5.22 -13.86
C ASN A 58 -11.58 -4.15 -13.21
N LYS A 59 -11.24 -3.69 -11.98
CA LYS A 59 -11.94 -2.65 -11.19
C LYS A 59 -13.41 -2.95 -10.85
N LYS A 60 -13.82 -4.21 -10.90
CA LYS A 60 -15.20 -4.62 -10.60
C LYS A 60 -15.39 -5.13 -9.18
N VAL A 61 -14.32 -5.44 -8.48
CA VAL A 61 -14.37 -6.04 -7.15
C VAL A 61 -13.43 -5.30 -6.19
N LEU A 62 -13.96 -4.94 -5.03
CA LEU A 62 -13.20 -4.42 -3.89
C LEU A 62 -13.00 -5.55 -2.89
N TYR A 63 -11.77 -5.73 -2.44
CA TYR A 63 -11.39 -6.63 -1.36
C TYR A 63 -11.02 -5.82 -0.12
N SER A 64 -11.53 -6.24 1.01
CA SER A 64 -11.20 -5.68 2.32
C SER A 64 -10.66 -6.76 3.24
N ILE A 65 -9.61 -6.45 3.98
CA ILE A 65 -9.26 -7.24 5.15
C ILE A 65 -10.37 -7.08 6.19
N ALA A 66 -10.66 -8.15 6.90
CA ALA A 66 -11.51 -8.22 8.08
C ALA A 66 -10.79 -9.02 9.17
N ASP A 67 -11.32 -9.05 10.39
CA ASP A 67 -10.66 -9.70 11.54
C ASP A 67 -10.31 -11.17 11.28
N GLU A 68 -11.18 -11.93 10.63
CA GLU A 68 -10.97 -13.36 10.36
C GLU A 68 -10.39 -13.66 8.97
N GLY A 69 -10.24 -12.65 8.10
CA GLY A 69 -9.77 -12.88 6.74
C GLY A 69 -10.07 -11.76 5.75
N ILE A 70 -10.74 -12.09 4.66
CA ILE A 70 -11.04 -11.18 3.55
C ILE A 70 -12.53 -11.17 3.28
N VAL A 71 -13.08 -9.99 3.00
CA VAL A 71 -14.42 -9.81 2.43
C VAL A 71 -14.28 -9.23 1.02
N SER A 72 -15.01 -9.79 0.05
CA SER A 72 -15.10 -9.25 -1.31
C SER A 72 -16.45 -8.61 -1.57
N PHE A 73 -16.44 -7.54 -2.35
CA PHE A 73 -17.61 -6.77 -2.74
C PHE A 73 -17.60 -6.54 -4.25
N HIS A 74 -18.74 -6.72 -4.89
CA HIS A 74 -18.95 -6.21 -6.24
C HIS A 74 -19.14 -4.70 -6.18
N ILE A 75 -18.51 -3.96 -7.10
CA ILE A 75 -18.67 -2.52 -7.26
C ILE A 75 -19.78 -2.29 -8.26
N GLU A 76 -20.88 -1.68 -7.81
CA GLU A 76 -22.03 -1.33 -8.65
C GLU A 76 -21.72 -0.14 -9.55
N GLN A 77 -22.55 0.12 -10.55
CA GLN A 77 -22.35 1.22 -11.50
C GLN A 77 -22.28 2.61 -10.85
N ASP A 78 -22.93 2.78 -9.72
CA ASP A 78 -22.90 4.04 -8.94
C ASP A 78 -21.75 4.06 -7.90
N GLY A 79 -20.95 3.00 -7.79
CA GLY A 79 -19.88 2.85 -6.81
C GLY A 79 -20.34 2.34 -5.45
N SER A 80 -21.62 1.97 -5.27
CA SER A 80 -22.04 1.25 -4.08
C SER A 80 -21.47 -0.17 -4.06
N LEU A 81 -21.41 -0.79 -2.88
CA LEU A 81 -20.80 -2.10 -2.69
C LEU A 81 -21.85 -3.14 -2.34
N SER A 82 -21.91 -4.22 -3.11
CA SER A 82 -22.68 -5.41 -2.77
C SER A 82 -21.75 -6.57 -2.39
N ARG A 83 -22.01 -7.18 -1.22
CA ARG A 83 -21.14 -8.23 -0.68
C ARG A 83 -21.23 -9.49 -1.54
N LEU A 84 -20.07 -9.99 -2.02
CA LEU A 84 -19.95 -11.25 -2.74
C LEU A 84 -19.77 -12.41 -1.77
N ASN A 85 -18.68 -12.41 -1.00
CA ASN A 85 -18.39 -13.44 -0.02
C ASN A 85 -17.36 -12.99 1.02
N SER A 86 -17.05 -13.90 1.95
CA SER A 86 -15.90 -13.79 2.84
C SER A 86 -15.14 -15.10 2.88
N ALA A 87 -13.84 -15.04 3.13
CA ALA A 87 -12.95 -16.18 3.26
C ALA A 87 -12.03 -16.00 4.46
N LYS A 88 -11.96 -17.04 5.32
CA LYS A 88 -11.04 -17.04 6.48
C LYS A 88 -9.63 -17.36 6.04
N ILE A 89 -8.65 -16.68 6.63
CA ILE A 89 -7.22 -16.93 6.39
C ILE A 89 -6.61 -17.92 7.39
N LYS A 90 -7.37 -18.36 8.39
CA LYS A 90 -6.90 -19.29 9.44
C LYS A 90 -5.65 -18.79 10.16
N GLY A 91 -5.67 -17.54 10.59
CA GLY A 91 -4.59 -16.83 11.27
C GLY A 91 -5.09 -15.53 11.86
N MET A 92 -4.16 -14.68 12.29
CA MET A 92 -4.48 -13.33 12.78
C MET A 92 -4.86 -12.41 11.62
N ARG A 93 -5.50 -11.28 11.92
CA ARG A 93 -5.90 -10.28 10.93
C ARG A 93 -4.72 -9.86 10.07
N GLY A 94 -4.93 -9.81 8.75
CA GLY A 94 -3.96 -9.28 7.81
C GLY A 94 -3.75 -7.76 7.96
N CYS A 95 -2.70 -7.26 7.32
CA CYS A 95 -2.39 -5.81 7.27
C CYS A 95 -2.21 -5.29 5.84
N HIS A 96 -2.02 -6.16 4.86
CA HIS A 96 -1.87 -5.79 3.45
C HIS A 96 -2.43 -6.86 2.52
N LEU A 97 -2.96 -6.42 1.38
CA LEU A 97 -3.47 -7.25 0.28
C LEU A 97 -2.72 -6.95 -1.02
N TYR A 98 -2.36 -7.98 -1.76
CA TYR A 98 -1.88 -7.87 -3.13
C TYR A 98 -2.65 -8.81 -4.05
N ILE A 99 -3.03 -8.35 -5.24
CA ILE A 99 -3.79 -9.11 -6.23
C ILE A 99 -2.93 -9.31 -7.47
N SER A 100 -2.87 -10.55 -8.00
CA SER A 100 -2.18 -10.84 -9.26
C SER A 100 -2.85 -10.16 -10.45
N LYS A 101 -2.08 -9.81 -11.50
CA LYS A 101 -2.55 -9.05 -12.69
C LYS A 101 -3.76 -9.68 -13.40
N GLU A 102 -3.86 -11.01 -13.34
CA GLU A 102 -4.97 -11.74 -13.96
C GLU A 102 -6.17 -11.98 -13.02
N ASP A 103 -6.19 -11.32 -11.84
CA ASP A 103 -7.22 -11.50 -10.80
C ASP A 103 -7.43 -12.99 -10.41
N LYS A 104 -6.33 -13.78 -10.37
CA LYS A 104 -6.39 -15.23 -10.04
C LYS A 104 -5.99 -15.55 -8.61
N TYR A 105 -5.14 -14.72 -8.02
CA TYR A 105 -4.59 -14.90 -6.68
C TYR A 105 -4.68 -13.62 -5.88
N ILE A 106 -4.94 -13.76 -4.59
CA ILE A 106 -4.82 -12.71 -3.59
C ILE A 106 -3.86 -13.16 -2.50
N PHE A 107 -2.93 -12.29 -2.14
CA PHE A 107 -1.94 -12.51 -1.09
C PHE A 107 -2.30 -11.63 0.11
N VAL A 108 -2.26 -12.22 1.30
CA VAL A 108 -2.51 -11.53 2.57
C VAL A 108 -1.25 -11.55 3.40
N SER A 109 -0.73 -10.37 3.72
CA SER A 109 0.39 -10.21 4.66
C SER A 109 -0.15 -10.10 6.08
N GLY A 110 0.37 -10.92 6.99
CA GLY A 110 -0.01 -10.96 8.40
C GLY A 110 1.11 -10.41 9.28
N TYR A 111 0.86 -9.25 9.89
CA TYR A 111 1.82 -8.60 10.77
C TYR A 111 1.99 -9.38 12.09
N HIS A 112 0.89 -9.77 12.71
CA HIS A 112 0.92 -10.32 14.08
C HIS A 112 1.39 -11.77 14.16
N ASP A 113 1.14 -12.57 13.13
CA ASP A 113 1.51 -13.99 13.08
C ASP A 113 2.63 -14.28 12.06
N ALA A 114 3.18 -13.23 11.43
CA ALA A 114 4.24 -13.34 10.43
C ALA A 114 3.91 -14.32 9.30
N LYS A 115 2.65 -14.33 8.86
CA LYS A 115 2.10 -15.26 7.90
C LYS A 115 1.83 -14.59 6.56
N LEU A 116 2.34 -15.16 5.47
CA LEU A 116 1.91 -14.83 4.12
C LEU A 116 0.95 -15.91 3.64
N THR A 117 -0.29 -15.54 3.34
CA THR A 117 -1.34 -16.46 2.87
C THR A 117 -1.68 -16.16 1.41
N MET A 118 -1.68 -17.19 0.57
CA MET A 118 -2.12 -17.13 -0.83
C MET A 118 -3.46 -17.80 -0.97
N LEU A 119 -4.46 -17.08 -1.52
CA LEU A 119 -5.78 -17.62 -1.81
C LEU A 119 -6.07 -17.48 -3.32
N SER A 120 -6.91 -18.36 -3.83
CA SER A 120 -7.46 -18.25 -5.18
C SER A 120 -8.53 -17.16 -5.24
N LEU A 121 -8.70 -16.55 -6.41
CA LEU A 121 -9.86 -15.75 -6.77
C LEU A 121 -10.67 -16.49 -7.83
N LYS A 122 -11.99 -16.44 -7.73
CA LYS A 122 -12.92 -17.01 -8.70
C LYS A 122 -13.17 -16.03 -9.85
N ALA A 123 -13.76 -16.53 -10.94
CA ALA A 123 -14.03 -15.72 -12.12
C ALA A 123 -15.01 -14.55 -11.87
N ASP A 124 -15.90 -14.70 -10.87
CA ASP A 124 -16.79 -13.63 -10.39
C ASP A 124 -16.14 -12.65 -9.41
N GLY A 125 -14.86 -12.88 -9.04
CA GLY A 125 -14.12 -12.10 -8.08
C GLY A 125 -14.30 -12.55 -6.62
N ALA A 126 -15.12 -13.55 -6.34
CA ALA A 126 -15.24 -14.09 -4.98
C ALA A 126 -13.92 -14.73 -4.53
N VAL A 127 -13.57 -14.54 -3.25
CA VAL A 127 -12.38 -15.16 -2.66
C VAL A 127 -12.61 -16.66 -2.52
N GLY A 128 -11.68 -17.46 -3.03
CA GLY A 128 -11.71 -18.91 -3.01
C GLY A 128 -10.96 -19.52 -1.82
N SER A 129 -10.38 -20.70 -2.04
CA SER A 129 -9.66 -21.44 -1.01
C SER A 129 -8.23 -20.95 -0.82
N ILE A 130 -7.68 -21.19 0.36
CA ILE A 130 -6.24 -21.05 0.62
C ILE A 130 -5.52 -22.08 -0.22
N PHE A 131 -4.57 -21.64 -1.04
CA PHE A 131 -3.68 -22.51 -1.79
C PHE A 131 -2.44 -22.85 -0.98
N ASP A 132 -1.84 -21.84 -0.35
CA ASP A 132 -0.67 -22.01 0.49
C ASP A 132 -0.57 -20.93 1.55
N ALA A 133 0.21 -21.20 2.59
CA ALA A 133 0.53 -20.24 3.63
C ALA A 133 1.91 -20.54 4.21
N VAL A 134 2.76 -19.53 4.23
CA VAL A 134 4.11 -19.62 4.78
C VAL A 134 4.28 -18.71 5.99
N TYR A 135 5.03 -19.17 6.98
CA TYR A 135 5.36 -18.39 8.17
C TYR A 135 6.81 -17.96 8.12
N HIS A 136 7.07 -16.69 8.38
CA HIS A 136 8.43 -16.24 8.60
C HIS A 136 8.92 -16.69 9.98
N ARG A 137 10.20 -17.03 10.02
CA ARG A 137 10.91 -17.38 11.24
C ARG A 137 12.25 -16.66 11.23
N GLY A 138 12.74 -16.30 12.39
CA GLY A 138 14.00 -15.60 12.56
C GLY A 138 13.98 -14.75 13.82
N ILE A 139 15.13 -14.17 14.11
CA ILE A 139 15.32 -13.18 15.16
C ILE A 139 15.87 -11.95 14.45
N GLY A 140 15.26 -10.82 14.71
CA GLY A 140 15.71 -9.53 14.20
C GLY A 140 16.80 -8.94 15.10
N SER A 141 16.78 -7.62 15.23
CA SER A 141 17.65 -6.91 16.17
C SER A 141 17.07 -6.93 17.59
N VAL A 142 17.84 -6.41 18.54
CA VAL A 142 17.40 -6.27 19.95
C VAL A 142 16.44 -5.11 20.20
N VAL A 143 16.01 -4.40 19.14
CA VAL A 143 15.08 -3.28 19.23
C VAL A 143 13.64 -3.82 19.28
N GLU A 144 12.80 -3.25 20.11
CA GLU A 144 11.48 -3.76 20.50
C GLU A 144 10.57 -4.17 19.32
N ARG A 145 10.57 -3.44 18.21
CA ARG A 145 9.77 -3.77 17.02
C ARG A 145 10.43 -4.74 16.05
N ASN A 146 11.74 -4.97 16.16
CA ASN A 146 12.54 -5.81 15.28
C ASN A 146 13.04 -7.08 15.97
N PHE A 147 12.27 -7.61 16.90
CA PHE A 147 12.70 -8.81 17.66
C PHE A 147 12.13 -10.09 17.06
N THR A 148 10.92 -10.05 16.54
CA THR A 148 10.21 -11.18 15.94
C THR A 148 9.74 -10.85 14.51
N PRO A 149 9.53 -11.85 13.65
CA PRO A 149 9.03 -11.61 12.30
C PRO A 149 7.67 -10.92 12.29
N HIS A 150 7.51 -9.96 11.35
CA HIS A 150 6.28 -9.23 11.08
C HIS A 150 6.16 -8.94 9.59
N ILE A 151 5.33 -9.69 8.87
CA ILE A 151 5.14 -9.44 7.43
C ILE A 151 4.17 -8.27 7.27
N SER A 152 4.69 -7.14 6.77
CA SER A 152 3.92 -5.90 6.59
C SER A 152 3.36 -5.73 5.18
N HIS A 153 4.03 -6.26 4.17
CA HIS A 153 3.69 -6.04 2.77
C HIS A 153 4.12 -7.21 1.90
N SER A 154 3.40 -7.44 0.79
CA SER A 154 3.83 -8.36 -0.25
C SER A 154 3.51 -7.81 -1.63
N THR A 155 4.34 -8.14 -2.62
CA THR A 155 4.14 -7.79 -4.02
C THR A 155 4.66 -8.90 -4.93
N LEU A 156 4.18 -8.96 -6.18
CA LEU A 156 4.73 -9.84 -7.21
C LEU A 156 5.81 -9.11 -8.01
N THR A 157 6.78 -9.87 -8.51
CA THR A 157 7.71 -9.37 -9.53
C THR A 157 6.97 -9.05 -10.83
N PRO A 158 7.53 -8.19 -11.73
CA PRO A 158 6.85 -7.75 -12.95
C PRO A 158 6.35 -8.88 -13.85
N GLU A 159 7.05 -10.01 -13.89
CA GLU A 159 6.68 -11.23 -14.64
C GLU A 159 5.78 -12.19 -13.85
N GLU A 160 5.41 -11.81 -12.61
CA GLU A 160 4.58 -12.61 -11.69
C GLU A 160 5.09 -14.03 -11.42
N LYS A 161 6.40 -14.18 -11.35
CA LYS A 161 7.04 -15.44 -11.03
C LYS A 161 7.46 -15.55 -9.58
N PHE A 162 7.77 -14.43 -8.94
CA PHE A 162 8.17 -14.41 -7.53
C PHE A 162 7.28 -13.47 -6.71
N VAL A 163 7.09 -13.84 -5.45
CA VAL A 163 6.47 -13.01 -4.42
C VAL A 163 7.56 -12.46 -3.52
N LEU A 164 7.60 -11.16 -3.35
CA LEU A 164 8.42 -10.48 -2.36
C LEU A 164 7.57 -10.24 -1.11
N ALA A 165 8.08 -10.58 0.07
CA ALA A 165 7.40 -10.35 1.35
C ALA A 165 8.33 -9.54 2.27
N CYS A 166 7.95 -8.29 2.55
CA CYS A 166 8.65 -7.41 3.48
C CYS A 166 8.40 -7.88 4.90
N ASP A 167 9.46 -8.17 5.63
CA ASP A 167 9.41 -8.51 7.04
C ASP A 167 10.18 -7.46 7.84
N LEU A 168 9.43 -6.53 8.41
CA LEU A 168 10.02 -5.42 9.16
C LEU A 168 10.62 -5.87 10.50
N GLY A 169 10.17 -7.01 11.04
CA GLY A 169 10.64 -7.53 12.32
C GLY A 169 12.01 -8.20 12.26
N ILE A 170 12.47 -8.62 11.09
CA ILE A 170 13.78 -9.28 10.91
C ILE A 170 14.67 -8.63 9.86
N ASP A 171 14.34 -7.41 9.42
CA ASP A 171 15.09 -6.63 8.43
C ASP A 171 15.36 -7.39 7.12
N GLN A 172 14.35 -8.09 6.60
CA GLN A 172 14.47 -8.88 5.37
C GLN A 172 13.28 -8.72 4.44
N ILE A 173 13.53 -8.87 3.14
CA ILE A 173 12.49 -9.10 2.15
C ILE A 173 12.70 -10.52 1.62
N LYS A 174 11.80 -11.44 1.97
CA LYS A 174 11.90 -12.83 1.49
C LYS A 174 11.33 -12.97 0.10
N ILE A 175 11.98 -13.79 -0.73
CA ILE A 175 11.66 -14.00 -2.13
C ILE A 175 11.17 -15.44 -2.29
N TYR A 176 9.90 -15.59 -2.70
CA TYR A 176 9.29 -16.89 -2.91
C TYR A 176 9.02 -17.10 -4.40
N LEU A 177 9.43 -18.22 -4.95
CA LEU A 177 8.93 -18.69 -6.25
C LEU A 177 7.44 -19.01 -6.11
N LEU A 178 6.61 -18.45 -6.98
CA LEU A 178 5.21 -18.78 -7.12
C LEU A 178 5.08 -20.02 -8.04
N ASP A 179 5.08 -21.21 -7.44
CA ASP A 179 4.83 -22.44 -8.17
C ASP A 179 3.33 -22.58 -8.48
N LYS A 180 2.94 -22.05 -9.65
CA LYS A 180 1.54 -22.03 -10.09
C LYS A 180 0.98 -23.44 -10.33
N LYS A 181 1.85 -24.44 -10.63
CA LYS A 181 1.44 -25.84 -10.87
C LYS A 181 1.09 -26.55 -9.57
N GLU A 182 1.99 -26.47 -8.60
CA GLU A 182 1.82 -27.08 -7.28
C GLU A 182 1.04 -26.17 -6.32
N ARG A 183 0.72 -24.94 -6.74
CA ARG A 183 -0.04 -23.92 -5.97
C ARG A 183 0.59 -23.61 -4.61
N ARG A 184 1.91 -23.41 -4.60
CA ARG A 184 2.68 -23.17 -3.38
C ARG A 184 3.72 -22.07 -3.54
N LEU A 185 4.18 -21.56 -2.41
CA LEU A 185 5.24 -20.58 -2.28
C LEU A 185 6.52 -21.28 -1.82
N VAL A 186 7.56 -21.20 -2.64
CA VAL A 186 8.86 -21.85 -2.34
C VAL A 186 9.89 -20.76 -2.08
N LEU A 187 10.42 -20.69 -0.85
CA LEU A 187 11.48 -19.74 -0.52
C LEU A 187 12.69 -20.01 -1.38
N THR A 188 13.14 -18.99 -2.13
CA THR A 188 14.30 -19.08 -3.03
C THR A 188 15.47 -18.22 -2.59
N ASP A 189 15.19 -17.04 -2.04
CA ASP A 189 16.20 -16.06 -1.63
C ASP A 189 15.66 -15.03 -0.66
N SER A 190 16.50 -14.08 -0.23
CA SER A 190 16.11 -12.92 0.57
C SER A 190 17.02 -11.73 0.33
N ILE A 191 16.44 -10.53 0.25
CA ILE A 191 17.18 -9.27 0.37
C ILE A 191 17.39 -9.01 1.86
N ARG A 192 18.65 -8.92 2.28
CA ARG A 192 19.00 -8.49 3.64
C ARG A 192 19.09 -6.97 3.66
N CYS A 193 18.28 -6.37 4.50
CA CYS A 193 18.27 -4.92 4.72
C CYS A 193 19.25 -4.56 5.85
N ASP A 194 19.52 -3.27 5.99
CA ASP A 194 20.35 -2.79 7.11
C ASP A 194 19.68 -3.11 8.45
N LEU A 195 20.47 -3.38 9.49
CA LEU A 195 19.92 -3.65 10.83
C LEU A 195 19.11 -2.46 11.34
N ASN A 196 17.98 -2.73 11.95
CA ASN A 196 17.01 -1.74 12.45
C ASN A 196 16.43 -0.84 11.35
N SER A 197 16.41 -1.27 10.11
CA SER A 197 15.80 -0.50 9.02
C SER A 197 14.28 -0.68 8.97
N ALA A 198 13.78 -1.88 9.27
CA ALA A 198 12.36 -2.25 9.23
C ALA A 198 11.71 -2.03 7.86
N PRO A 199 11.94 -2.87 6.83
CA PRO A 199 11.30 -2.73 5.52
C PRO A 199 9.78 -2.90 5.64
N ILE A 200 9.03 -1.79 5.50
CA ILE A 200 7.57 -1.79 5.69
C ILE A 200 6.82 -2.06 4.40
N SER A 201 7.31 -1.59 3.26
CA SER A 201 6.67 -1.81 1.96
C SER A 201 7.68 -1.82 0.82
N CYS A 202 7.30 -2.45 -0.29
CA CYS A 202 8.10 -2.41 -1.53
C CYS A 202 7.19 -2.40 -2.76
N THR A 203 7.59 -1.64 -3.79
CA THR A 203 6.83 -1.49 -5.03
C THR A 203 7.75 -1.36 -6.23
N PHE A 204 7.41 -2.01 -7.33
CA PHE A 204 8.16 -1.89 -8.58
C PHE A 204 7.82 -0.61 -9.33
N SER A 205 8.82 -0.08 -10.04
CA SER A 205 8.61 0.97 -11.06
C SER A 205 7.69 0.47 -12.17
N GLN A 206 7.05 1.39 -12.90
CA GLN A 206 6.15 1.06 -14.00
C GLN A 206 6.81 0.17 -15.07
N ASN A 207 8.07 0.43 -15.38
CA ASN A 207 8.84 -0.36 -16.36
C ASN A 207 9.38 -1.68 -15.80
N GLY A 208 9.15 -1.97 -14.52
CA GLY A 208 9.57 -3.19 -13.84
C GLY A 208 11.07 -3.33 -13.60
N LYS A 209 11.88 -2.30 -13.87
CA LYS A 209 13.35 -2.36 -13.77
C LYS A 209 13.89 -1.99 -12.38
N PHE A 210 13.09 -1.35 -11.55
CA PHE A 210 13.51 -0.86 -10.24
C PHE A 210 12.51 -1.27 -9.18
N LEU A 211 13.03 -1.56 -7.98
CA LEU A 211 12.24 -1.81 -6.77
C LEU A 211 12.53 -0.70 -5.76
N TYR A 212 11.49 -0.05 -5.29
CA TYR A 212 11.55 0.92 -4.19
C TYR A 212 11.15 0.24 -2.89
N VAL A 213 11.96 0.38 -1.85
CA VAL A 213 11.72 -0.21 -0.53
C VAL A 213 11.70 0.90 0.49
N LEU A 214 10.55 1.11 1.13
CA LEU A 214 10.40 2.04 2.25
C LEU A 214 10.73 1.32 3.55
N TYR A 215 11.47 1.99 4.40
CA TYR A 215 11.81 1.54 5.74
C TYR A 215 11.07 2.35 6.81
N GLU A 216 10.45 1.65 7.75
CA GLU A 216 9.75 2.28 8.88
C GLU A 216 10.75 3.00 9.78
N GLN A 217 11.70 2.28 10.37
CA GLN A 217 12.60 2.84 11.38
C GLN A 217 13.73 3.69 10.81
N LYS A 218 14.29 3.29 9.67
CA LYS A 218 15.31 4.08 8.98
C LYS A 218 14.75 5.37 8.39
N ASN A 219 13.44 5.44 8.17
CA ASN A 219 12.71 6.51 7.49
C ASN A 219 13.41 6.95 6.19
N ALA A 220 13.66 6.00 5.34
CA ALA A 220 14.36 6.18 4.06
C ALA A 220 13.79 5.23 3.03
N ILE A 221 14.08 5.50 1.76
CA ILE A 221 13.77 4.63 0.64
C ILE A 221 15.09 4.13 0.05
N ASP A 222 15.24 2.81 -0.07
CA ASP A 222 16.28 2.22 -0.92
C ASP A 222 15.70 1.96 -2.31
N VAL A 223 16.49 2.26 -3.33
CA VAL A 223 16.20 1.91 -4.72
C VAL A 223 17.11 0.79 -5.13
N PHE A 224 16.53 -0.30 -5.65
CA PHE A 224 17.26 -1.43 -6.19
C PHE A 224 17.03 -1.51 -7.70
N SER A 225 18.08 -1.79 -8.47
CA SER A 225 17.91 -2.31 -9.81
C SER A 225 17.44 -3.76 -9.75
N TYR A 226 16.60 -4.16 -10.69
CA TYR A 226 16.00 -5.48 -10.75
C TYR A 226 16.32 -6.14 -12.07
N THR A 227 16.80 -7.39 -12.00
CA THR A 227 16.99 -8.24 -13.17
C THR A 227 16.58 -9.67 -12.87
N TYR A 228 15.91 -10.28 -13.84
CA TYR A 228 15.61 -11.70 -13.82
C TYR A 228 15.95 -12.33 -15.16
N ASN A 229 16.78 -13.37 -15.12
CA ASN A 229 17.13 -14.19 -16.29
C ASN A 229 16.30 -15.46 -16.24
N GLU A 230 15.63 -15.79 -17.34
CA GLU A 230 14.84 -17.01 -17.43
C GLU A 230 15.71 -18.24 -17.13
N GLY A 231 15.21 -19.13 -16.25
CA GLY A 231 15.97 -20.28 -15.76
C GLY A 231 16.76 -20.04 -14.47
N SER A 232 16.96 -18.79 -14.04
CA SER A 232 17.57 -18.50 -12.74
C SER A 232 16.63 -18.92 -11.59
N LYS A 233 17.25 -19.41 -10.48
CA LYS A 233 16.49 -19.80 -9.28
C LYS A 233 15.82 -18.64 -8.57
N ALA A 234 16.43 -17.46 -8.62
CA ALA A 234 15.95 -16.24 -8.02
C ALA A 234 16.32 -15.03 -8.89
N PRO A 235 15.61 -13.90 -8.76
CA PRO A 235 16.00 -12.62 -9.37
C PRO A 235 17.19 -11.99 -8.64
N THR A 236 17.82 -11.01 -9.26
CA THR A 236 18.91 -10.22 -8.69
C THR A 236 18.44 -8.81 -8.38
N PHE A 237 18.82 -8.33 -7.21
CA PHE A 237 18.56 -6.97 -6.73
C PHE A 237 19.89 -6.32 -6.34
N GLU A 238 20.21 -5.16 -6.93
CA GLU A 238 21.39 -4.37 -6.58
C GLU A 238 20.96 -3.01 -6.06
N LYS A 239 21.37 -2.66 -4.84
CA LYS A 239 21.05 -1.37 -4.25
C LYS A 239 21.82 -0.26 -4.98
N ILE A 240 21.09 0.68 -5.59
CA ILE A 240 21.67 1.79 -6.37
C ILE A 240 21.50 3.15 -5.69
N GLN A 241 20.58 3.27 -4.71
CA GLN A 241 20.38 4.50 -3.95
C GLN A 241 19.80 4.20 -2.57
N THR A 242 20.13 5.06 -1.59
CA THR A 242 19.40 5.27 -0.35
C THR A 242 19.07 6.76 -0.26
N ILE A 243 17.80 7.12 -0.01
CA ILE A 243 17.37 8.51 0.15
C ILE A 243 16.49 8.66 1.38
N ALA A 244 16.76 9.66 2.22
CA ALA A 244 15.95 9.94 3.42
C ALA A 244 14.58 10.51 3.05
N CYS A 245 13.56 10.14 3.83
CA CYS A 245 12.19 10.65 3.66
C CYS A 245 11.95 11.97 4.38
N ASN A 246 12.88 12.46 5.20
CA ASN A 246 12.75 13.73 5.89
C ASN A 246 14.04 14.58 5.79
N TYR A 247 13.92 15.88 6.07
CA TYR A 247 15.09 16.79 6.17
C TYR A 247 15.66 16.89 7.59
N ASN A 248 14.91 16.47 8.59
CA ASN A 248 15.34 16.59 9.97
C ASN A 248 16.29 15.44 10.32
N ASN A 249 17.58 15.67 10.21
CA ASN A 249 18.60 14.86 10.86
C ASN A 249 18.54 14.96 12.39
N ASN A 250 17.36 15.18 12.98
CA ASN A 250 17.20 15.21 14.42
C ASN A 250 17.09 13.78 14.96
N PRO A 251 18.17 13.23 15.56
CA PRO A 251 18.19 11.85 16.04
C PRO A 251 17.27 11.59 17.23
N SER A 252 16.65 12.64 17.80
CA SER A 252 15.74 12.52 18.94
C SER A 252 14.26 12.41 18.56
N ALA A 253 13.88 12.59 17.28
CA ALA A 253 12.51 12.42 16.84
C ALA A 253 12.27 10.96 16.41
N LEU A 254 11.31 10.29 17.03
CA LEU A 254 10.80 8.99 16.59
C LEU A 254 9.97 9.22 15.32
N ILE A 255 10.64 9.23 14.17
CA ILE A 255 10.01 9.39 12.85
C ILE A 255 9.98 8.03 12.17
N ALA A 256 8.83 7.66 11.60
CA ALA A 256 8.64 6.40 10.93
C ALA A 256 8.06 6.59 9.52
N GLY A 257 8.64 5.93 8.52
CA GLY A 257 8.02 5.81 7.21
C GLY A 257 6.75 4.96 7.28
N THR A 258 5.64 5.41 6.68
CA THR A 258 4.36 4.72 6.83
C THR A 258 3.82 4.14 5.53
N CYS A 259 3.93 4.86 4.43
CA CYS A 259 3.39 4.47 3.13
C CYS A 259 4.19 5.06 1.98
N MET A 260 4.04 4.45 0.80
CA MET A 260 4.52 4.99 -0.48
C MET A 260 3.37 4.98 -1.48
N SER A 261 3.21 6.10 -2.21
CA SER A 261 2.21 6.22 -3.28
C SER A 261 2.80 6.93 -4.48
N PHE A 262 2.49 6.43 -5.68
CA PHE A 262 2.99 7.00 -6.93
C PHE A 262 1.94 7.91 -7.57
N SER A 263 2.40 8.96 -8.28
CA SER A 263 1.56 9.60 -9.29
C SER A 263 1.18 8.58 -10.36
N HIS A 264 0.01 8.74 -10.99
CA HIS A 264 -0.49 7.78 -11.99
C HIS A 264 0.42 7.72 -13.23
N ASP A 265 1.12 8.81 -13.53
CA ASP A 265 2.13 8.86 -14.59
C ASP A 265 3.51 8.32 -14.17
N PHE A 266 3.67 7.89 -12.90
CA PHE A 266 4.91 7.40 -12.31
C PHE A 266 6.10 8.39 -12.42
N SER A 267 5.83 9.69 -12.44
CA SER A 267 6.87 10.71 -12.43
C SER A 267 7.26 11.14 -11.01
N TYR A 268 6.37 10.90 -10.04
CA TYR A 268 6.57 11.27 -8.64
C TYR A 268 6.19 10.13 -7.70
N LEU A 269 6.84 10.13 -6.55
CA LEU A 269 6.57 9.25 -5.42
C LEU A 269 6.35 10.11 -4.18
N PHE A 270 5.32 9.77 -3.41
CA PHE A 270 5.00 10.35 -2.13
C PHE A 270 5.26 9.35 -1.01
N SER A 271 5.79 9.81 0.11
CA SER A 271 5.95 8.99 1.33
C SER A 271 5.36 9.72 2.52
N GLY A 272 4.54 9.00 3.29
CA GLY A 272 4.04 9.47 4.58
C GLY A 272 5.07 9.22 5.69
N ASN A 273 5.17 10.15 6.65
CA ASN A 273 6.05 10.05 7.80
C ASN A 273 5.26 10.30 9.09
N ALA A 274 5.17 9.28 9.95
CA ALA A 274 4.63 9.42 11.30
C ALA A 274 5.67 10.03 12.25
N GLY A 275 5.20 10.56 13.37
CA GLY A 275 6.05 11.22 14.37
C GLY A 275 6.20 12.70 14.14
N ASP A 276 6.69 13.13 12.98
CA ASP A 276 6.68 14.53 12.56
C ASP A 276 5.45 14.89 11.68
N ASN A 277 4.65 13.90 11.36
CA ASN A 277 3.38 14.06 10.65
C ASN A 277 3.53 14.85 9.35
N SER A 278 4.30 14.28 8.43
CA SER A 278 4.65 14.95 7.18
C SER A 278 4.47 14.04 5.95
N VAL A 279 4.50 14.68 4.78
CA VAL A 279 4.60 14.04 3.48
C VAL A 279 5.87 14.49 2.78
N SER A 280 6.56 13.53 2.17
CA SER A 280 7.71 13.80 1.29
C SER A 280 7.33 13.52 -0.16
N MET A 281 7.79 14.37 -1.07
CA MET A 281 7.59 14.23 -2.51
C MET A 281 8.95 14.07 -3.20
N PHE A 282 9.08 13.01 -3.99
CA PHE A 282 10.26 12.70 -4.77
C PHE A 282 9.93 12.71 -6.25
N ARG A 283 10.81 13.28 -7.07
CA ARG A 283 10.80 13.09 -8.51
C ARG A 283 11.51 11.79 -8.87
N ILE A 284 10.93 11.02 -9.80
CA ILE A 284 11.48 9.77 -10.29
C ILE A 284 12.17 10.00 -11.63
N ASN A 285 13.45 9.63 -11.73
CA ASN A 285 14.09 9.49 -13.03
C ASN A 285 13.69 8.12 -13.61
N LYS A 286 12.83 8.11 -14.63
CA LYS A 286 12.28 6.86 -15.21
C LYS A 286 13.32 5.95 -15.88
N GLU A 287 14.47 6.51 -16.29
CA GLU A 287 15.55 5.75 -16.93
C GLU A 287 16.47 5.07 -15.92
N SER A 288 16.88 5.80 -14.89
CA SER A 288 17.81 5.31 -13.86
C SER A 288 17.12 4.77 -12.60
N GLY A 289 15.81 5.03 -12.43
CA GLY A 289 15.05 4.69 -11.22
C GLY A 289 15.34 5.59 -10.02
N LEU A 290 16.32 6.49 -10.11
CA LEU A 290 16.77 7.30 -8.99
C LEU A 290 15.70 8.31 -8.56
N LEU A 291 15.64 8.56 -7.26
CA LEU A 291 14.76 9.52 -6.61
C LEU A 291 15.50 10.81 -6.31
N GLU A 292 14.84 11.93 -6.54
CA GLU A 292 15.28 13.26 -6.13
C GLU A 292 14.24 13.87 -5.20
N ASN A 293 14.61 14.20 -3.96
CA ASN A 293 13.70 14.86 -3.02
C ASN A 293 13.34 16.25 -3.53
N LYS A 294 12.06 16.57 -3.61
CA LYS A 294 11.55 17.85 -4.08
C LYS A 294 10.88 18.66 -2.98
N LEU A 295 10.24 17.99 -2.03
CA LEU A 295 9.49 18.66 -0.99
C LEU A 295 9.36 17.78 0.23
N TYR A 296 9.35 18.42 1.38
CA TYR A 296 8.95 17.89 2.65
C TYR A 296 7.98 18.89 3.29
N LEU A 297 6.78 18.40 3.67
CA LEU A 297 5.72 19.26 4.19
C LEU A 297 5.04 18.60 5.39
N PRO A 298 4.98 19.26 6.57
CA PRO A 298 4.09 18.84 7.64
C PRO A 298 2.63 18.86 7.16
N ILE A 299 1.88 17.81 7.47
CA ILE A 299 0.45 17.73 7.18
C ILE A 299 -0.36 18.24 8.37
N SER A 300 -1.63 18.61 8.12
CA SER A 300 -2.59 18.93 9.18
C SER A 300 -3.32 17.65 9.58
N GLY A 301 -2.72 16.88 10.48
CA GLY A 301 -3.23 15.60 10.96
C GLY A 301 -2.11 14.83 11.66
N GLU A 302 -2.46 13.69 12.26
CA GLU A 302 -1.51 12.86 13.00
C GLU A 302 -1.50 11.42 12.46
N TYR A 303 -0.30 10.88 12.27
CA TYR A 303 -0.02 9.57 11.74
C TYR A 303 -0.60 9.38 10.32
N PRO A 304 0.01 9.97 9.27
CA PRO A 304 -0.38 9.74 7.87
C PRO A 304 -0.11 8.28 7.50
N LYS A 305 -1.14 7.43 7.59
CA LYS A 305 -1.02 6.00 7.36
C LYS A 305 -1.08 5.63 5.88
N ASP A 306 -1.70 6.51 5.08
CA ASP A 306 -1.74 6.39 3.63
C ASP A 306 -1.75 7.78 2.99
N ILE A 307 -1.18 7.88 1.80
CA ILE A 307 -1.24 9.07 0.93
C ILE A 307 -1.91 8.64 -0.37
N ALA A 308 -3.15 9.03 -0.55
CA ALA A 308 -3.92 8.68 -1.73
C ALA A 308 -3.78 9.76 -2.81
N VAL A 309 -3.15 9.42 -3.94
CA VAL A 309 -3.04 10.32 -5.09
C VAL A 309 -4.34 10.29 -5.88
N PHE A 310 -4.93 11.46 -6.14
CA PHE A 310 -6.15 11.57 -6.92
C PHE A 310 -5.91 11.16 -8.39
N PRO A 311 -6.95 10.63 -9.07
CA PRO A 311 -6.83 10.19 -10.47
C PRO A 311 -6.40 11.28 -11.48
N ASP A 312 -6.46 12.55 -11.09
CA ASP A 312 -6.00 13.69 -11.92
C ASP A 312 -4.51 14.03 -11.73
N ASP A 313 -3.82 13.37 -10.80
CA ASP A 313 -2.46 13.68 -10.35
C ASP A 313 -2.26 15.13 -9.84
N LYS A 314 -3.34 15.90 -9.65
CA LYS A 314 -3.26 17.29 -9.18
C LYS A 314 -3.50 17.44 -7.69
N HIS A 315 -4.06 16.40 -7.06
CA HIS A 315 -4.41 16.40 -5.65
C HIS A 315 -3.91 15.13 -4.95
N ILE A 316 -3.65 15.25 -3.66
CA ILE A 316 -3.41 14.13 -2.75
C ILE A 316 -4.29 14.26 -1.52
N ALA A 317 -4.67 13.13 -0.93
CA ALA A 317 -5.31 13.04 0.37
C ALA A 317 -4.37 12.33 1.35
N SER A 318 -4.14 12.92 2.52
CA SER A 318 -3.46 12.25 3.62
C SER A 318 -4.49 11.62 4.55
N ILE A 319 -4.33 10.32 4.78
CA ILE A 319 -5.21 9.49 5.60
C ILE A 319 -4.59 9.40 6.99
N ASN A 320 -5.08 10.23 7.92
CA ASN A 320 -4.45 10.47 9.20
C ASN A 320 -5.11 9.61 10.29
N HIS A 321 -4.45 8.53 10.67
CA HIS A 321 -5.01 7.49 11.53
C HIS A 321 -5.30 7.96 12.95
N GLU A 322 -4.34 8.63 13.60
CA GLU A 322 -4.45 9.02 15.01
C GLU A 322 -5.38 10.23 15.21
N SER A 323 -5.31 11.23 14.33
CA SER A 323 -6.22 12.38 14.40
C SER A 323 -7.63 12.06 13.87
N GLY A 324 -7.85 10.91 13.24
CA GLY A 324 -9.16 10.54 12.69
C GLY A 324 -9.64 11.50 11.61
N THR A 325 -8.74 11.90 10.70
CA THR A 325 -9.03 12.89 9.66
C THR A 325 -8.48 12.47 8.30
N ILE A 326 -9.08 13.03 7.25
CA ILE A 326 -8.51 13.07 5.90
C ILE A 326 -8.25 14.52 5.56
N THR A 327 -7.02 14.87 5.21
CA THR A 327 -6.63 16.22 4.79
C THR A 327 -6.27 16.22 3.31
N PHE A 328 -6.58 17.32 2.61
CA PHE A 328 -6.50 17.40 1.15
C PHE A 328 -5.53 18.48 0.71
N PHE A 329 -4.75 18.17 -0.32
CA PHE A 329 -3.73 19.06 -0.83
C PHE A 329 -3.74 19.08 -2.36
N LYS A 330 -3.52 20.26 -2.92
CA LYS A 330 -3.20 20.46 -4.33
C LYS A 330 -1.69 20.41 -4.52
N VAL A 331 -1.24 19.72 -5.56
CA VAL A 331 0.16 19.57 -5.92
C VAL A 331 0.49 20.42 -7.16
N ASP A 332 1.54 21.24 -7.07
CA ASP A 332 2.14 21.96 -8.19
C ASP A 332 3.55 21.40 -8.40
N TYR A 333 3.68 20.50 -9.34
CA TYR A 333 4.93 19.79 -9.62
C TYR A 333 6.03 20.69 -10.21
N GLU A 334 5.64 21.75 -10.94
CA GLU A 334 6.60 22.68 -11.52
C GLU A 334 7.27 23.54 -10.46
N LYS A 335 6.50 23.99 -9.47
CA LYS A 335 6.97 24.80 -8.36
C LYS A 335 7.47 23.97 -7.18
N ASN A 336 7.34 22.65 -7.22
CA ASN A 336 7.56 21.76 -6.08
C ASN A 336 6.81 22.24 -4.82
N LEU A 337 5.51 22.44 -4.96
CA LEU A 337 4.66 23.01 -3.92
C LEU A 337 3.44 22.13 -3.68
N ILE A 338 3.12 21.89 -2.41
CA ILE A 338 1.91 21.24 -1.95
C ILE A 338 1.18 22.21 -1.04
N VAL A 339 -0.10 22.48 -1.32
CA VAL A 339 -0.92 23.45 -0.58
C VAL A 339 -2.23 22.81 -0.18
N MET A 340 -2.66 22.99 1.07
CA MET A 340 -3.98 22.54 1.52
C MET A 340 -5.07 23.12 0.60
N SER A 341 -5.92 22.24 0.05
CA SER A 341 -6.92 22.60 -0.97
C SER A 341 -8.34 22.70 -0.42
N ALA A 342 -8.64 22.00 0.68
CA ALA A 342 -9.97 21.92 1.25
C ALA A 342 -9.94 21.67 2.76
N ASN A 343 -11.10 21.81 3.41
CA ASN A 343 -11.27 21.44 4.81
C ASN A 343 -11.11 19.93 5.00
N GLU A 344 -10.66 19.54 6.19
CA GLU A 344 -10.56 18.13 6.57
C GLU A 344 -11.91 17.43 6.60
N VAL A 345 -11.91 16.12 6.37
CA VAL A 345 -13.04 15.23 6.59
C VAL A 345 -12.74 14.34 7.79
N LYS A 346 -13.69 14.25 8.73
CA LYS A 346 -13.55 13.37 9.90
C LYS A 346 -13.93 11.94 9.54
N VAL A 347 -13.09 11.01 9.94
CA VAL A 347 -13.31 9.56 9.80
C VAL A 347 -12.51 8.85 10.88
N ASN A 348 -13.16 8.00 11.67
CA ASN A 348 -12.47 7.35 12.79
C ASN A 348 -11.46 6.31 12.33
N GLN A 349 -10.22 6.40 12.82
CA GLN A 349 -9.11 5.45 12.61
C GLN A 349 -8.97 4.94 11.16
N PRO A 350 -8.85 5.84 10.16
CA PRO A 350 -8.69 5.44 8.76
C PRO A 350 -7.33 4.80 8.53
N ASN A 351 -7.27 3.82 7.64
CA ASN A 351 -6.06 3.04 7.36
C ASN A 351 -5.55 3.19 5.94
N CYS A 352 -6.45 3.27 4.96
CA CYS A 352 -6.10 3.31 3.55
C CYS A 352 -7.25 3.95 2.74
N CYS A 353 -6.92 4.44 1.56
CA CYS A 353 -7.89 5.00 0.61
C CYS A 353 -7.60 4.50 -0.80
N ILE A 354 -8.65 4.15 -1.54
CA ILE A 354 -8.53 3.70 -2.92
C ILE A 354 -9.64 4.31 -3.77
N PHE A 355 -9.32 4.71 -4.99
CA PHE A 355 -10.26 5.33 -5.93
C PHE A 355 -10.74 4.35 -6.99
N THR A 356 -11.98 4.49 -7.44
CA THR A 356 -12.48 3.85 -8.66
C THR A 356 -13.33 4.80 -9.47
N GLU A 357 -13.29 4.65 -10.80
CA GLU A 357 -14.18 5.34 -11.74
C GLU A 357 -15.55 4.65 -11.74
N VAL A 358 -16.64 5.44 -11.80
CA VAL A 358 -18.04 4.99 -11.79
C VAL A 358 -18.89 5.65 -12.86
#